data_815ac2756a2d081de8243e0c01929a1d
#
_entry.id   815ac2756a2d081de8243e0c01929a1d
#
_cell.length_a   1.000
_cell.length_b   1.000
_cell.length_c   1.000
_cell.angle_alpha   90.00
_cell.angle_beta   90.00
_cell.angle_gamma   90.00
#
_symmetry.space_group_name_H-M   'P 1'
#
loop_
_entity.id
_entity.type
_entity.pdbx_description
1 polymer ?
#
loop_
_entity_poly.entity_id
_entity_poly.type
_entity_poly.pdbx_seq_one_letter_code
_entity_poly.pdbx_strand_id
1 'polypeptide(L)'
;MSDVKGKSITKELKDPEANSLLGLQVGNETDATIVGLSGKLRITGGSDKSGVPMRQDFHSSARKYILLSKGVGLQDTEKGLRKRKLVRGNTISDEIFQVNCRFDGEIKTEEPPKEEAEPPKEKENKTPKE
;
A
#
# COMPACT_ATOMS: atom_id res chain seq x y z
N MET A 1 -4.73 3.14 -0.37
CA MET A 1 -4.93 4.51 -0.87
C MET A 1 -5.45 5.40 0.23
N SER A 2 -5.12 6.68 0.19
CA SER A 2 -5.52 7.67 1.19
C SER A 2 -6.23 8.85 0.53
N ASP A 3 -7.13 9.45 1.28
CA ASP A 3 -7.88 10.66 0.92
C ASP A 3 -7.19 11.91 1.47
N VAL A 4 -7.59 13.07 0.98
CA VAL A 4 -7.14 14.40 1.46
C VAL A 4 -7.52 14.63 2.93
N LYS A 5 -8.65 14.07 3.39
CA LYS A 5 -9.14 14.16 4.77
C LYS A 5 -8.45 13.20 5.76
N GLY A 6 -7.50 12.40 5.31
CA GLY A 6 -6.76 11.46 6.14
C GLY A 6 -7.41 10.07 6.30
N LYS A 7 -8.53 9.80 5.65
CA LYS A 7 -9.09 8.45 5.58
C LYS A 7 -8.24 7.59 4.65
N SER A 8 -8.05 6.33 5.01
CA SER A 8 -7.32 5.38 4.16
C SER A 8 -8.09 4.08 4.05
N ILE A 9 -8.05 3.50 2.87
CA ILE A 9 -8.61 2.17 2.60
C ILE A 9 -7.59 1.32 1.88
N THR A 10 -7.64 0.03 2.13
CA THR A 10 -6.87 -0.98 1.41
C THR A 10 -7.82 -1.74 0.49
N LYS A 11 -7.42 -1.90 -0.77
CA LYS A 11 -8.13 -2.72 -1.74
C LYS A 11 -7.15 -3.68 -2.39
N GLU A 12 -7.52 -4.93 -2.45
CA GLU A 12 -6.78 -5.93 -3.20
C GLU A 12 -7.23 -5.91 -4.66
N LEU A 13 -6.27 -5.77 -5.56
CA LEU A 13 -6.48 -5.87 -6.99
C LEU A 13 -6.02 -7.25 -7.46
N LYS A 14 -6.85 -7.92 -8.21
CA LYS A 14 -6.53 -9.20 -8.86
C LYS A 14 -6.21 -8.96 -10.33
N ASP A 15 -5.46 -9.87 -10.93
CA ASP A 15 -5.36 -9.92 -12.39
C ASP A 15 -6.77 -10.02 -13.00
N PRO A 16 -7.23 -9.19 -13.87
CA PRO A 16 -6.57 -8.28 -14.81
C PRO A 16 -6.52 -6.81 -14.36
N GLU A 17 -7.14 -6.43 -13.26
CA GLU A 17 -7.21 -5.01 -12.80
C GLU A 17 -5.81 -4.46 -12.48
N ALA A 18 -4.96 -5.31 -11.90
CA ALA A 18 -3.58 -4.95 -11.58
C ALA A 18 -2.74 -4.63 -12.83
N ASN A 19 -3.06 -5.24 -13.97
CA ASN A 19 -2.30 -5.02 -15.21
C ASN A 19 -2.37 -3.58 -15.72
N SER A 20 -3.44 -2.86 -15.41
CA SER A 20 -3.57 -1.44 -15.77
C SER A 20 -2.63 -0.51 -15.02
N LEU A 21 -2.07 -0.98 -13.90
CA LEU A 21 -1.05 -0.24 -13.14
C LEU A 21 0.38 -0.53 -13.60
N LEU A 22 0.60 -1.61 -14.36
CA LEU A 22 1.94 -1.98 -14.83
C LEU A 22 2.50 -0.92 -15.78
N GLY A 23 3.78 -0.59 -15.57
CA GLY A 23 4.48 0.40 -16.36
C GLY A 23 4.26 1.85 -15.93
N LEU A 24 3.32 2.12 -15.03
CA LEU A 24 3.16 3.45 -14.45
C LEU A 24 4.31 3.76 -13.48
N GLN A 25 4.59 5.04 -13.33
CA GLN A 25 5.68 5.52 -12.47
C GLN A 25 5.12 6.21 -11.22
N VAL A 26 5.92 6.22 -10.17
CA VAL A 26 5.63 7.02 -8.98
C VAL A 26 5.52 8.49 -9.35
N GLY A 27 4.43 9.13 -8.97
CA GLY A 27 4.08 10.50 -9.32
C GLY A 27 3.09 10.63 -10.48
N ASN A 28 2.82 9.57 -11.23
CA ASN A 28 1.82 9.58 -12.29
C ASN A 28 0.41 9.56 -11.70
N GLU A 29 -0.50 10.12 -12.47
CA GLU A 29 -1.94 10.07 -12.19
C GLU A 29 -2.59 8.99 -13.06
N THR A 30 -3.54 8.29 -12.49
CA THR A 30 -4.35 7.27 -13.15
C THR A 30 -5.80 7.41 -12.73
N ASP A 31 -6.71 6.81 -13.48
CA ASP A 31 -8.13 6.84 -13.16
C ASP A 31 -8.46 5.93 -11.96
N ALA A 32 -9.29 6.42 -11.06
CA ALA A 32 -9.73 5.67 -9.88
C ALA A 32 -10.76 4.56 -10.21
N THR A 33 -11.19 4.47 -11.47
CA THR A 33 -12.09 3.40 -11.95
C THR A 33 -11.53 2.00 -11.71
N ILE A 34 -10.21 1.84 -11.73
CA ILE A 34 -9.51 0.58 -11.40
C ILE A 34 -9.86 0.10 -9.99
N VAL A 35 -10.14 1.02 -9.09
CA VAL A 35 -10.49 0.73 -7.69
C VAL A 35 -12.00 0.82 -7.46
N GLY A 36 -12.80 1.05 -8.51
CA GLY A 36 -14.24 1.22 -8.40
C GLY A 36 -14.69 2.58 -7.86
N LEU A 37 -13.80 3.57 -7.90
CA LEU A 37 -14.11 4.95 -7.52
C LEU A 37 -14.09 5.85 -8.74
N SER A 38 -14.85 6.93 -8.70
CA SER A 38 -14.83 7.95 -9.74
C SER A 38 -13.91 9.09 -9.33
N GLY A 39 -12.89 9.37 -10.13
CA GLY A 39 -11.90 10.41 -9.86
C GLY A 39 -10.51 10.03 -10.33
N LYS A 40 -9.50 10.75 -9.81
CA LYS A 40 -8.10 10.51 -10.12
C LYS A 40 -7.35 9.97 -8.92
N LEU A 41 -6.43 9.05 -9.19
CA LEU A 41 -5.48 8.51 -8.24
C LEU A 41 -4.07 8.97 -8.63
N ARG A 42 -3.34 9.50 -7.68
CA ARG A 42 -1.91 9.79 -7.84
C ARG A 42 -1.09 8.74 -7.12
N ILE A 43 -0.17 8.10 -7.83
CA ILE A 43 0.75 7.11 -7.26
C ILE A 43 1.80 7.83 -6.45
N THR A 44 1.89 7.54 -5.16
CA THR A 44 2.84 8.19 -4.23
C THR A 44 4.04 7.31 -3.91
N GLY A 45 3.92 6.02 -4.04
CA GLY A 45 5.01 5.09 -3.77
C GLY A 45 4.52 3.65 -3.70
N GLY A 46 5.33 2.80 -3.11
CA GLY A 46 4.99 1.40 -2.93
C GLY A 46 6.17 0.59 -2.41
N SER A 47 5.96 -0.70 -2.31
CA SER A 47 6.98 -1.67 -1.93
C SER A 47 6.79 -2.97 -2.69
N ASP A 48 7.87 -3.74 -2.79
CA ASP A 48 7.80 -5.05 -3.39
C ASP A 48 7.47 -6.16 -2.36
N LYS A 49 7.39 -7.41 -2.82
CA LYS A 49 7.10 -8.57 -1.99
C LYS A 49 8.09 -8.77 -0.83
N SER A 50 9.32 -8.27 -0.97
CA SER A 50 10.36 -8.33 0.07
C SER A 50 10.37 -7.09 0.98
N GLY A 51 9.46 -6.14 0.79
CA GLY A 51 9.40 -4.90 1.56
C GLY A 51 10.37 -3.81 1.10
N VAL A 52 11.04 -3.98 -0.04
CA VAL A 52 11.96 -2.97 -0.60
C VAL A 52 11.15 -1.78 -1.11
N PRO A 53 11.41 -0.54 -0.63
CA PRO A 53 10.62 0.62 -1.01
C PRO A 53 10.95 1.09 -2.43
N MET A 54 9.91 1.59 -3.11
CA MET A 54 10.06 2.31 -4.37
C MET A 54 10.54 3.74 -4.11
N ARG A 55 11.42 4.22 -4.99
CA ARG A 55 11.95 5.56 -4.91
C ARG A 55 11.71 6.32 -6.21
N GLN A 56 11.19 7.53 -6.12
CA GLN A 56 10.85 8.35 -7.28
C GLN A 56 12.07 8.78 -8.10
N ASP A 57 13.20 9.04 -7.43
CA ASP A 57 14.43 9.56 -8.05
C ASP A 57 15.16 8.52 -8.90
N PHE A 58 14.83 7.26 -8.75
CA PHE A 58 15.50 6.17 -9.44
C PHE A 58 14.61 5.63 -10.56
N HIS A 59 14.97 5.96 -11.79
CA HIS A 59 14.24 5.55 -12.99
C HIS A 59 14.61 4.12 -13.41
N SER A 60 13.92 3.15 -12.86
CA SER A 60 14.09 1.73 -13.18
C SER A 60 12.88 0.93 -12.68
N SER A 61 12.74 -0.29 -13.13
CA SER A 61 11.85 -1.30 -12.55
C SER A 61 12.59 -2.27 -11.62
N ALA A 62 13.92 -2.28 -11.64
CA ALA A 62 14.75 -3.22 -10.90
C ALA A 62 15.13 -2.72 -9.50
N ARG A 63 15.61 -3.66 -8.67
CA ARG A 63 16.24 -3.35 -7.38
C ARG A 63 17.70 -2.97 -7.59
N LYS A 64 18.16 -1.99 -6.82
CA LYS A 64 19.57 -1.60 -6.81
C LYS A 64 20.01 -1.07 -5.46
N TYR A 65 21.26 -1.33 -5.09
CA TYR A 65 21.89 -0.67 -3.95
C TYR A 65 22.32 0.73 -4.35
N ILE A 66 21.81 1.73 -3.68
CA ILE A 66 22.11 3.14 -3.93
C ILE A 66 22.62 3.77 -2.65
N LEU A 67 23.61 4.67 -2.78
CA LEU A 67 24.08 5.48 -1.67
C LEU A 67 23.07 6.58 -1.36
N LEU A 68 22.44 6.49 -0.20
CA LEU A 68 21.41 7.43 0.25
C LEU A 68 21.91 8.29 1.39
N SER A 69 21.47 9.54 1.41
CA SER A 69 21.60 10.42 2.56
C SER A 69 20.34 10.33 3.43
N LYS A 70 19.34 11.13 3.19
CA LYS A 70 18.07 11.10 3.92
C LYS A 70 16.92 10.96 2.90
N GLY A 71 15.85 10.27 3.29
CA GLY A 71 14.65 10.16 2.47
C GLY A 71 14.03 8.77 2.52
N VAL A 72 13.29 8.43 1.48
CA VAL A 72 12.67 7.11 1.35
C VAL A 72 13.76 6.04 1.29
N GLY A 73 13.68 5.04 2.16
CA GLY A 73 14.65 3.96 2.28
C GLY A 73 15.75 4.21 3.32
N LEU A 74 15.95 5.43 3.78
CA LEU A 74 16.86 5.79 4.87
C LEU A 74 16.23 6.88 5.73
N GLN A 75 15.81 6.52 6.94
CA GLN A 75 15.13 7.41 7.88
C GLN A 75 16.06 8.00 8.97
N ASP A 76 17.32 7.59 8.99
CA ASP A 76 18.28 8.09 9.96
C ASP A 76 18.43 9.61 9.86
N THR A 77 18.48 10.28 11.02
CA THR A 77 18.45 11.74 11.13
C THR A 77 19.82 12.39 11.31
N GLU A 78 20.88 11.61 11.44
CA GLU A 78 22.23 12.11 11.62
C GLU A 78 22.71 12.93 10.41
N LYS A 79 23.25 14.11 10.66
CA LYS A 79 23.80 14.96 9.62
C LYS A 79 25.03 14.31 8.97
N GLY A 80 25.05 14.26 7.65
CA GLY A 80 26.17 13.71 6.89
C GLY A 80 26.23 12.19 6.82
N LEU A 81 25.27 11.48 7.41
CA LEU A 81 25.19 10.03 7.30
C LEU A 81 24.81 9.63 5.87
N ARG A 82 25.59 8.72 5.30
CA ARG A 82 25.33 8.09 4.01
C ARG A 82 25.46 6.58 4.16
N LYS A 83 24.42 5.88 3.71
CA LYS A 83 24.41 4.40 3.72
C LYS A 83 23.98 3.88 2.35
N ARG A 84 24.56 2.76 1.96
CA ARG A 84 24.04 1.99 0.83
C ARG A 84 22.82 1.20 1.28
N LYS A 85 21.70 1.45 0.64
CA LYS A 85 20.44 0.74 0.88
C LYS A 85 19.90 0.18 -0.42
N LEU A 86 19.25 -0.97 -0.30
CA LEU A 86 18.52 -1.57 -1.40
C LEU A 86 17.22 -0.79 -1.59
N VAL A 87 17.02 -0.29 -2.79
CA VAL A 87 15.80 0.41 -3.19
C VAL A 87 15.31 -0.11 -4.53
N ARG A 88 14.04 0.10 -4.79
CA ARG A 88 13.42 -0.22 -6.05
C ARG A 88 13.17 1.05 -6.86
N GLY A 89 13.18 0.91 -8.19
CA GLY A 89 12.92 2.02 -9.08
C GLY A 89 11.48 2.53 -9.02
N ASN A 90 11.22 3.59 -9.74
CA ASN A 90 9.93 4.28 -9.74
C ASN A 90 8.86 3.60 -10.62
N THR A 91 9.22 2.62 -11.44
CA THR A 91 8.30 1.95 -12.37
C THR A 91 7.66 0.74 -11.72
N ILE A 92 6.34 0.64 -11.82
CA ILE A 92 5.56 -0.49 -11.30
C ILE A 92 5.77 -1.69 -12.23
N SER A 93 6.13 -2.82 -11.63
CA SER A 93 6.26 -4.13 -12.27
C SER A 93 5.44 -5.18 -11.53
N ASP A 94 5.33 -6.37 -12.07
CA ASP A 94 4.63 -7.53 -11.50
C ASP A 94 5.19 -8.02 -10.15
N GLU A 95 6.41 -7.60 -9.80
CA GLU A 95 7.01 -7.91 -8.49
C GLU A 95 6.58 -6.93 -7.37
N ILE A 96 5.92 -5.83 -7.70
CA ILE A 96 5.40 -4.90 -6.71
C ILE A 96 4.20 -5.53 -6.00
N PHE A 97 4.24 -5.49 -4.68
CA PHE A 97 3.17 -6.04 -3.84
C PHE A 97 2.19 -4.97 -3.37
N GLN A 98 2.69 -3.82 -2.97
CA GLN A 98 1.89 -2.73 -2.46
C GLN A 98 2.13 -1.45 -3.25
N VAL A 99 1.05 -0.82 -3.69
CA VAL A 99 1.07 0.50 -4.33
C VAL A 99 0.32 1.48 -3.44
N ASN A 100 0.98 2.57 -3.07
CA ASN A 100 0.39 3.64 -2.30
C ASN A 100 -0.09 4.74 -3.23
N CYS A 101 -1.37 5.07 -3.12
CA CYS A 101 -2.00 6.10 -3.94
C CYS A 101 -2.69 7.14 -3.06
N ARG A 102 -2.71 8.38 -3.54
CA ARG A 102 -3.53 9.44 -3.00
C ARG A 102 -4.73 9.66 -3.93
N PHE A 103 -5.91 9.71 -3.36
CA PHE A 103 -7.15 9.97 -4.06
C PHE A 103 -7.54 11.44 -3.92
N ASP A 104 -7.84 12.10 -5.02
CA ASP A 104 -8.22 13.53 -5.03
C ASP A 104 -9.73 13.75 -4.80
N GLY A 105 -10.44 12.77 -4.28
CA GLY A 105 -11.85 12.83 -3.91
C GLY A 105 -12.08 12.46 -2.44
N GLU A 106 -13.35 12.35 -2.07
CA GLU A 106 -13.72 11.85 -0.75
C GLU A 106 -13.99 10.35 -0.82
N ILE A 107 -13.31 9.58 0.02
CA ILE A 107 -13.60 8.16 0.18
C ILE A 107 -14.88 8.03 1.02
N LYS A 108 -15.98 7.68 0.37
CA LYS A 108 -17.17 7.21 1.08
C LYS A 108 -16.87 5.79 1.57
N THR A 109 -16.48 5.67 2.81
CA THR A 109 -16.40 4.38 3.47
C THR A 109 -17.83 3.97 3.77
N GLU A 110 -18.39 3.06 2.98
CA GLU A 110 -19.48 2.24 3.49
C GLU A 110 -18.84 1.37 4.57
N GLU A 111 -19.12 1.69 5.83
CA GLU A 111 -18.75 0.83 6.94
C GLU A 111 -19.38 -0.54 6.66
N PRO A 112 -18.60 -1.63 6.59
CA PRO A 112 -19.19 -2.95 6.55
C PRO A 112 -20.09 -3.07 7.79
N PRO A 113 -21.30 -3.63 7.67
CA PRO A 113 -22.15 -3.83 8.81
C PRO A 113 -21.33 -4.57 9.87
N LYS A 114 -21.24 -4.02 11.08
CA LYS A 114 -20.67 -4.72 12.22
C LYS A 114 -21.46 -6.01 12.34
N GLU A 115 -20.88 -7.12 11.94
CA GLU A 115 -21.34 -8.42 12.42
C GLU A 115 -21.21 -8.35 13.93
N GLU A 116 -22.36 -8.25 14.58
CA GLU A 116 -22.47 -8.42 16.02
C GLU A 116 -21.87 -9.79 16.34
N ALA A 117 -20.74 -9.77 17.04
CA ALA A 117 -20.14 -10.97 17.56
C ALA A 117 -21.17 -11.62 18.47
N GLU A 118 -21.71 -12.77 18.07
CA GLU A 118 -22.54 -13.59 18.93
C GLU A 118 -21.77 -13.91 20.23
N PRO A 119 -22.36 -13.71 21.39
CA PRO A 119 -21.72 -14.07 22.64
C PRO A 119 -21.49 -15.59 22.68
N PRO A 120 -20.35 -16.07 23.19
CA PRO A 120 -20.08 -17.49 23.26
C PRO A 120 -21.12 -18.14 24.15
N LYS A 121 -21.84 -19.12 23.62
CA LYS A 121 -22.75 -19.97 24.41
C LYS A 121 -21.93 -20.70 25.46
N GLU A 122 -22.14 -20.32 26.68
CA GLU A 122 -21.67 -21.00 27.87
C GLU A 122 -22.15 -22.45 27.83
N LYS A 123 -21.22 -23.38 27.66
CA LYS A 123 -21.50 -24.81 27.83
C LYS A 123 -21.65 -25.08 29.32
N GLU A 124 -22.87 -25.18 29.76
CA GLU A 124 -23.21 -25.72 31.07
C GLU A 124 -22.63 -27.13 31.19
N ASN A 125 -21.61 -27.25 32.03
CA ASN A 125 -20.99 -28.52 32.36
C ASN A 125 -21.80 -29.17 33.46
N LYS A 126 -22.77 -30.02 33.08
CA LYS A 126 -23.52 -30.84 34.01
C LYS A 126 -22.67 -32.06 34.33
N THR A 127 -22.07 -32.03 35.48
CA THR A 127 -21.48 -33.19 36.14
C THR A 127 -22.56 -34.13 36.63
N PRO A 128 -22.63 -35.39 36.24
CA PRO A 128 -23.44 -36.38 36.96
C PRO A 128 -22.66 -36.88 38.17
N LYS A 129 -23.25 -36.72 39.34
CA LYS A 129 -22.87 -37.46 40.52
C LYS A 129 -23.41 -38.89 40.39
N GLU A 130 -22.56 -39.85 40.48
CA GLU A 130 -22.58 -41.04 41.32
C GLU A 130 -21.33 -41.88 41.10
#